data_b563b4f68076632df6125a923e7fb3a1
#
_entry.id   b563b4f68076632df6125a923e7fb3a1
#
_cell.length_a   1.000
_cell.length_b   1.000
_cell.length_c   1.000
_cell.angle_alpha   90.00
_cell.angle_beta   90.00
_cell.angle_gamma   90.00
#
_symmetry.space_group_name_H-M   'P 1'
#
loop_
_entity.id
_entity.type
_entity.pdbx_description
1 polymer ?
#
loop_
_entity_poly.entity_id
_entity_poly.type
_entity_poly.pdbx_seq_one_letter_code
_entity_poly.pdbx_strand_id
1 'polypeptide(L)'
;MKKNLLYCCTLAVVLCLMSFMAGDDVMTKQDGMYVIDTTTLGKNVEGYQAPTPLKVYIKNDQVEKIEFLKSQETPKYYIKVKKALVDKWNGLTVKNAKTQQVDVVTGATFSSEAVIENVHLALDYYQSHK
;
A
#
# COMPACT_ATOMS: atom_id res chain seq x y z
N MET A 1 -26.62 -5.77 42.55
CA MET A 1 -25.95 -4.50 42.23
C MET A 1 -24.49 -4.67 41.81
N LYS A 2 -23.69 -5.50 42.51
CA LYS A 2 -22.28 -5.72 42.14
C LYS A 2 -22.10 -6.44 40.79
N LYS A 3 -23.05 -7.29 40.38
CA LYS A 3 -23.00 -8.01 39.08
C LYS A 3 -23.17 -7.09 37.89
N ASN A 4 -23.97 -6.03 38.01
CA ASN A 4 -24.23 -5.09 36.90
C ASN A 4 -23.05 -4.17 36.63
N LEU A 5 -22.27 -3.83 37.65
CA LEU A 5 -21.06 -3.03 37.52
C LEU A 5 -19.94 -3.79 36.80
N LEU A 6 -19.84 -5.09 37.06
CA LEU A 6 -18.86 -5.96 36.40
C LEU A 6 -19.16 -6.11 34.87
N TYR A 7 -20.44 -6.22 34.52
CA TYR A 7 -20.86 -6.31 33.12
C TYR A 7 -20.62 -5.03 32.34
N CYS A 8 -20.80 -3.89 32.97
CA CYS A 8 -20.50 -2.60 32.31
C CYS A 8 -19.01 -2.42 32.03
N CYS A 9 -18.16 -2.84 32.98
CA CYS A 9 -16.69 -2.75 32.77
C CYS A 9 -16.20 -3.71 31.69
N THR A 10 -16.74 -4.93 31.61
CA THR A 10 -16.37 -5.91 30.60
C THR A 10 -16.84 -5.48 29.19
N LEU A 11 -18.02 -4.87 29.10
CA LEU A 11 -18.55 -4.38 27.83
C LEU A 11 -17.72 -3.20 27.33
N ALA A 12 -17.30 -2.29 28.21
CA ALA A 12 -16.46 -1.15 27.84
C ALA A 12 -15.08 -1.59 27.36
N VAL A 13 -14.49 -2.60 27.96
CA VAL A 13 -13.19 -3.15 27.57
C VAL A 13 -13.28 -3.84 26.21
N VAL A 14 -14.34 -4.59 25.94
CA VAL A 14 -14.56 -5.25 24.66
C VAL A 14 -14.77 -4.21 23.55
N LEU A 15 -15.52 -3.15 23.81
CA LEU A 15 -15.72 -2.04 22.86
C LEU A 15 -14.40 -1.30 22.56
N CYS A 16 -13.56 -1.11 23.58
CA CYS A 16 -12.24 -0.48 23.40
C CYS A 16 -11.32 -1.35 22.52
N LEU A 17 -11.34 -2.66 22.73
CA LEU A 17 -10.56 -3.61 21.92
C LEU A 17 -11.03 -3.66 20.46
N MET A 18 -12.34 -3.58 20.24
CA MET A 18 -12.89 -3.54 18.88
C MET A 18 -12.54 -2.23 18.15
N SER A 19 -12.53 -1.11 18.85
CA SER A 19 -12.09 0.17 18.28
C SER A 19 -10.61 0.16 17.89
N PHE A 20 -9.78 -0.55 18.64
CA PHE A 20 -8.35 -0.70 18.35
C PHE A 20 -8.09 -1.64 17.17
N MET A 21 -8.94 -2.67 16.97
CA MET A 21 -8.83 -3.60 15.85
C MET A 21 -9.44 -3.09 14.53
N ALA A 22 -10.24 -2.04 14.57
CA ALA A 22 -10.80 -1.36 13.38
C ALA A 22 -9.76 -0.55 12.58
N GLY A 23 -8.55 -0.73 12.85
CA GLY A 23 -7.47 0.04 12.68
C GLY A 23 -6.75 0.29 11.43
N ASP A 24 -5.72 -0.21 11.02
CA ASP A 24 -4.86 0.29 9.95
C ASP A 24 -5.15 -0.44 8.64
N ASP A 25 -5.96 0.18 7.77
CA ASP A 25 -6.26 -0.37 6.43
C ASP A 25 -5.07 -0.24 5.47
N VAL A 26 -4.05 0.54 5.83
CA VAL A 26 -2.89 0.79 4.98
C VAL A 26 -1.94 -0.41 4.98
N MET A 27 -1.64 -0.96 6.14
CA MET A 27 -0.73 -2.10 6.26
C MET A 27 -1.40 -3.26 6.98
N THR A 28 -1.49 -4.40 6.32
CA THR A 28 -2.05 -5.63 6.88
C THR A 28 -1.02 -6.74 6.78
N LYS A 29 -1.21 -7.81 7.56
CA LYS A 29 -0.38 -9.00 7.48
C LYS A 29 -1.20 -10.16 6.97
N GLN A 30 -0.75 -10.77 5.88
CA GLN A 30 -1.47 -11.83 5.18
C GLN A 30 -0.48 -12.92 4.75
N ASP A 31 -0.69 -14.15 5.20
CA ASP A 31 0.15 -15.31 4.86
C ASP A 31 1.66 -15.07 5.14
N GLY A 32 1.97 -14.39 6.24
CA GLY A 32 3.35 -14.05 6.62
C GLY A 32 3.95 -12.89 5.83
N MET A 33 3.19 -12.25 4.97
CA MET A 33 3.60 -11.07 4.21
C MET A 33 2.92 -9.82 4.75
N TYR A 34 3.64 -8.70 4.68
CA TYR A 34 3.03 -7.40 4.87
C TYR A 34 2.48 -6.91 3.53
N VAL A 35 1.26 -6.40 3.56
CA VAL A 35 0.59 -5.84 2.38
C VAL A 35 0.31 -4.38 2.66
N ILE A 36 0.93 -3.50 1.89
CA ILE A 36 0.75 -2.05 2.02
C ILE A 36 -0.09 -1.56 0.85
N ASP A 37 -1.27 -1.02 1.17
CA ASP A 37 -2.23 -0.48 0.21
C ASP A 37 -2.05 1.04 0.15
N THR A 38 -1.76 1.58 -1.02
CA THR A 38 -1.48 3.00 -1.19
C THR A 38 -2.71 3.84 -1.51
N THR A 39 -3.91 3.28 -1.45
CA THR A 39 -5.14 4.02 -1.76
C THR A 39 -5.25 5.32 -0.94
N THR A 40 -4.95 5.24 0.36
CA THR A 40 -4.95 6.41 1.25
C THR A 40 -3.63 7.18 1.18
N LEU A 41 -2.49 6.47 1.22
CA LEU A 41 -1.16 7.09 1.19
C LEU A 41 -0.95 7.94 -0.06
N GLY A 42 -1.39 7.44 -1.20
CA GLY A 42 -1.20 8.07 -2.50
C GLY A 42 -2.44 8.80 -3.04
N LYS A 43 -3.39 9.14 -2.18
CA LYS A 43 -4.64 9.79 -2.63
C LYS A 43 -4.41 11.14 -3.33
N ASN A 44 -3.33 11.82 -3.01
CA ASN A 44 -2.95 13.11 -3.60
C ASN A 44 -1.88 12.97 -4.69
N VAL A 45 -1.43 11.75 -4.96
CA VAL A 45 -0.47 11.47 -6.03
C VAL A 45 -1.26 11.07 -7.27
N GLU A 46 -1.36 11.98 -8.20
CA GLU A 46 -2.12 11.76 -9.43
C GLU A 46 -1.19 11.49 -10.60
N GLY A 47 -1.60 10.55 -11.46
CA GLY A 47 -0.99 10.35 -12.76
C GLY A 47 -1.47 11.42 -13.73
N TYR A 48 -1.79 11.00 -14.96
CA TYR A 48 -2.29 11.94 -15.96
C TYR A 48 -3.69 12.46 -15.63
N GLN A 49 -4.57 11.61 -15.11
CA GLN A 49 -5.97 11.99 -14.82
C GLN A 49 -6.42 11.62 -13.41
N ALA A 50 -5.79 10.64 -12.76
CA ALA A 50 -6.31 10.08 -11.52
C ALA A 50 -5.19 9.46 -10.67
N PRO A 51 -5.47 9.18 -9.39
CA PRO A 51 -4.56 8.40 -8.56
C PRO A 51 -4.31 7.00 -9.13
N THR A 52 -3.14 6.46 -8.83
CA THR A 52 -2.70 5.14 -9.30
C THR A 52 -2.43 4.22 -8.11
N PRO A 53 -3.46 3.83 -7.35
CA PRO A 53 -3.29 3.03 -6.14
C PRO A 53 -2.77 1.63 -6.47
N LEU A 54 -1.98 1.09 -5.54
CA LEU A 54 -1.42 -0.25 -5.67
C LEU A 54 -1.18 -0.86 -4.29
N LYS A 55 -0.91 -2.16 -4.28
CA LYS A 55 -0.47 -2.89 -3.09
C LYS A 55 0.95 -3.36 -3.30
N VAL A 56 1.79 -3.20 -2.27
CA VAL A 56 3.14 -3.76 -2.24
C VAL A 56 3.16 -4.89 -1.23
N TYR A 57 3.55 -6.08 -1.67
CA TYR A 57 3.68 -7.27 -0.84
C TYR A 57 5.13 -7.44 -0.43
N ILE A 58 5.39 -7.49 0.88
CA ILE A 58 6.74 -7.57 1.45
C ILE A 58 6.84 -8.77 2.37
N LYS A 59 7.83 -9.62 2.12
CA LYS A 59 8.14 -10.79 2.94
C LYS A 59 9.64 -10.82 3.25
N ASN A 60 9.99 -10.97 4.52
CA ASN A 60 11.40 -11.00 4.95
C ASN A 60 12.20 -9.77 4.46
N ASP A 61 11.62 -8.57 4.56
CA ASP A 61 12.20 -7.31 4.10
C ASP A 61 12.51 -7.28 2.59
N GLN A 62 11.86 -8.14 1.79
CA GLN A 62 11.99 -8.15 0.33
C GLN A 62 10.64 -7.93 -0.33
N VAL A 63 10.64 -7.19 -1.42
CA VAL A 63 9.44 -6.99 -2.23
C VAL A 63 9.13 -8.27 -2.98
N GLU A 64 7.97 -8.87 -2.70
CA GLU A 64 7.51 -10.07 -3.39
C GLU A 64 6.85 -9.72 -4.72
N LYS A 65 5.93 -8.76 -4.69
CA LYS A 65 5.20 -8.33 -5.88
C LYS A 65 4.50 -7.01 -5.65
N ILE A 66 4.08 -6.41 -6.74
CA ILE A 66 3.20 -5.24 -6.76
C ILE A 66 1.90 -5.62 -7.45
N GLU A 67 0.78 -5.21 -6.89
CA GLU A 67 -0.55 -5.41 -7.46
C GLU A 67 -1.21 -4.06 -7.70
N PHE A 68 -1.53 -3.78 -8.95
CA PHE A 68 -2.22 -2.53 -9.30
C PHE A 68 -3.70 -2.63 -8.96
N LEU A 69 -4.24 -1.60 -8.31
CA LEU A 69 -5.65 -1.51 -7.99
C LEU A 69 -6.39 -0.72 -9.08
N LYS A 70 -7.71 -0.69 -8.97
CA LYS A 70 -8.55 0.02 -9.93
C LYS A 70 -8.19 1.51 -9.95
N SER A 71 -8.02 2.08 -11.14
CA SER A 71 -7.71 3.48 -11.35
C SER A 71 -8.59 4.06 -12.46
N GLN A 72 -8.86 5.36 -12.38
CA GLN A 72 -9.57 6.11 -13.41
C GLN A 72 -8.63 6.66 -14.49
N GLU A 73 -7.36 6.22 -14.51
CA GLU A 73 -6.42 6.55 -15.56
C GLU A 73 -6.90 6.04 -16.93
N THR A 74 -6.45 6.70 -18.01
CA THR A 74 -6.79 6.31 -19.38
C THR A 74 -6.24 4.90 -19.67
N PRO A 75 -7.08 3.89 -19.92
CA PRO A 75 -6.63 2.51 -20.04
C PRO A 75 -5.54 2.29 -21.07
N LYS A 76 -5.63 2.96 -22.20
CA LYS A 76 -4.66 2.86 -23.31
C LYS A 76 -3.22 3.12 -22.86
N TYR A 77 -3.01 4.14 -22.05
CA TYR A 77 -1.67 4.51 -21.56
C TYR A 77 -1.32 3.76 -20.28
N TYR A 78 -2.28 3.60 -19.38
CA TYR A 78 -2.03 2.97 -18.11
C TYR A 78 -1.70 1.47 -18.21
N ILE A 79 -2.25 0.76 -19.20
CA ILE A 79 -1.88 -0.64 -19.49
C ILE A 79 -0.38 -0.75 -19.78
N LYS A 80 0.18 0.19 -20.55
CA LYS A 80 1.62 0.20 -20.86
C LYS A 80 2.46 0.40 -19.59
N VAL A 81 2.04 1.31 -18.73
CA VAL A 81 2.72 1.57 -17.46
C VAL A 81 2.69 0.33 -16.57
N LYS A 82 1.53 -0.30 -16.41
CA LYS A 82 1.40 -1.51 -15.58
C LYS A 82 2.29 -2.63 -16.07
N LYS A 83 2.29 -2.91 -17.37
CA LYS A 83 3.13 -3.96 -17.96
C LYS A 83 4.62 -3.69 -17.76
N ALA A 84 5.03 -2.45 -17.92
CA ALA A 84 6.44 -2.07 -17.82
C ALA A 84 6.96 -2.07 -16.39
N LEU A 85 6.12 -1.69 -15.41
CA LEU A 85 6.58 -1.44 -14.05
C LEU A 85 6.24 -2.53 -13.04
N VAL A 86 5.39 -3.50 -13.39
CA VAL A 86 4.86 -4.50 -12.44
C VAL A 86 5.94 -5.33 -11.74
N ASP A 87 7.08 -5.53 -12.36
CA ASP A 87 8.14 -6.42 -11.86
C ASP A 87 9.46 -5.71 -11.52
N LYS A 88 9.49 -4.38 -11.60
CA LYS A 88 10.74 -3.61 -11.45
C LYS A 88 11.35 -3.67 -10.05
N TRP A 89 10.55 -3.96 -9.04
CA TRP A 89 11.01 -4.02 -7.64
C TRP A 89 11.01 -5.43 -7.08
N ASN A 90 10.49 -6.42 -7.81
CA ASN A 90 10.36 -7.80 -7.32
C ASN A 90 11.73 -8.41 -6.96
N GLY A 91 11.79 -9.03 -5.80
CA GLY A 91 12.99 -9.69 -5.30
C GLY A 91 14.03 -8.76 -4.67
N LEU A 92 13.83 -7.45 -4.73
CA LEU A 92 14.72 -6.49 -4.09
C LEU A 92 14.41 -6.38 -2.60
N THR A 93 15.46 -6.17 -1.78
CA THR A 93 15.23 -5.74 -0.40
C THR A 93 14.52 -4.40 -0.39
N VAL A 94 13.77 -4.12 0.67
CA VAL A 94 13.10 -2.82 0.80
C VAL A 94 14.10 -1.67 0.66
N LYS A 95 15.27 -1.79 1.26
CA LYS A 95 16.34 -0.79 1.16
C LYS A 95 16.75 -0.55 -0.30
N ASN A 96 17.00 -1.62 -1.07
CA ASN A 96 17.41 -1.51 -2.47
C ASN A 96 16.26 -1.06 -3.36
N ALA A 97 15.04 -1.51 -3.07
CA ALA A 97 13.85 -1.08 -3.81
C ALA A 97 13.62 0.44 -3.71
N LYS A 98 13.91 1.05 -2.56
CA LYS A 98 13.78 2.50 -2.37
C LYS A 98 14.75 3.31 -3.23
N THR A 99 15.89 2.75 -3.58
CA THR A 99 16.91 3.43 -4.40
C THR A 99 16.95 2.94 -5.85
N GLN A 100 16.09 1.97 -6.19
CA GLN A 100 16.04 1.43 -7.54
C GLN A 100 15.66 2.52 -8.56
N GLN A 101 16.49 2.67 -9.57
CA GLN A 101 16.19 3.56 -10.70
C GLN A 101 15.21 2.86 -11.63
N VAL A 102 14.07 3.48 -11.86
CA VAL A 102 13.02 2.96 -12.74
C VAL A 102 12.68 4.02 -13.76
N ASP A 103 12.81 3.66 -15.03
CA ASP A 103 12.53 4.57 -16.13
C ASP A 103 11.03 4.76 -16.35
N VAL A 104 10.63 5.99 -16.63
CA VAL A 104 9.25 6.28 -17.04
C VAL A 104 8.96 5.70 -18.41
N VAL A 105 7.70 5.33 -18.63
CA VAL A 105 7.25 4.82 -19.93
C VAL A 105 7.05 5.99 -20.88
N THR A 106 7.69 5.93 -22.05
CA THR A 106 7.57 6.95 -23.08
C THR A 106 6.11 7.17 -23.47
N GLY A 107 5.65 8.41 -23.41
CA GLY A 107 4.26 8.78 -23.70
C GLY A 107 3.30 8.60 -22.51
N ALA A 108 3.80 8.12 -21.35
CA ALA A 108 2.99 7.94 -20.14
C ALA A 108 3.78 8.36 -18.88
N THR A 109 4.46 9.50 -18.97
CA THR A 109 5.37 9.99 -17.92
C THR A 109 4.66 10.23 -16.60
N PHE A 110 3.54 10.93 -16.59
CA PHE A 110 2.83 11.28 -15.36
C PHE A 110 2.29 10.03 -14.64
N SER A 111 1.71 9.09 -15.37
CA SER A 111 1.23 7.85 -14.78
C SER A 111 2.37 7.00 -14.25
N SER A 112 3.50 6.96 -14.95
CA SER A 112 4.70 6.24 -14.51
C SER A 112 5.26 6.84 -13.21
N GLU A 113 5.41 8.16 -13.16
CA GLU A 113 5.90 8.86 -11.96
C GLU A 113 4.98 8.64 -10.76
N ALA A 114 3.66 8.65 -10.99
CA ALA A 114 2.69 8.40 -9.93
C ALA A 114 2.80 6.97 -9.38
N VAL A 115 3.00 5.97 -10.23
CA VAL A 115 3.23 4.58 -9.80
C VAL A 115 4.51 4.47 -8.98
N ILE A 116 5.61 5.05 -9.45
CA ILE A 116 6.90 5.03 -8.75
C ILE A 116 6.77 5.70 -7.37
N GLU A 117 6.10 6.84 -7.30
CA GLU A 117 5.85 7.54 -6.03
C GLU A 117 5.01 6.69 -5.07
N ASN A 118 3.96 6.02 -5.56
CA ASN A 118 3.16 5.12 -4.74
C ASN A 118 4.00 3.97 -4.16
N VAL A 119 4.89 3.40 -4.94
CA VAL A 119 5.81 2.36 -4.44
C VAL A 119 6.70 2.91 -3.34
N HIS A 120 7.27 4.10 -3.51
CA HIS A 120 8.10 4.74 -2.49
C HIS A 120 7.31 5.00 -1.21
N LEU A 121 6.09 5.51 -1.32
CA LEU A 121 5.22 5.74 -0.16
C LEU A 121 4.95 4.44 0.61
N ALA A 122 4.69 3.35 -0.09
CA ALA A 122 4.47 2.05 0.53
C ALA A 122 5.71 1.53 1.26
N LEU A 123 6.87 1.64 0.63
CA LEU A 123 8.14 1.19 1.22
C LEU A 123 8.50 2.02 2.46
N ASP A 124 8.31 3.34 2.41
CA ASP A 124 8.54 4.22 3.55
C ASP A 124 7.58 3.90 4.70
N TYR A 125 6.31 3.69 4.39
CA TYR A 125 5.31 3.32 5.39
C TYR A 125 5.67 2.01 6.07
N TYR A 126 6.04 1.00 5.29
CA TYR A 126 6.48 -0.29 5.82
C TYR A 126 7.64 -0.13 6.80
N GLN A 127 8.68 0.62 6.43
CA GLN A 127 9.85 0.82 7.30
C GLN A 127 9.51 1.53 8.61
N SER A 128 8.53 2.42 8.57
CA SER A 128 8.11 3.18 9.74
C SER A 128 7.15 2.43 10.67
N HIS A 129 6.49 1.39 10.17
CA HIS A 129 5.40 0.72 10.90
C HIS A 129 5.60 -0.79 11.11
N LYS A 130 6.67 -1.36 10.60
CA LYS A 130 6.98 -2.79 10.81
C LYS A 130 7.37 -3.12 12.25
#